data_18e110807128db6a9bbac81019c606f6
#
_entry.id   18e110807128db6a9bbac81019c606f6
#
_cell.length_a   1.000
_cell.length_b   1.000
_cell.length_c   1.000
_cell.angle_alpha   90.00
_cell.angle_beta   90.00
_cell.angle_gamma   90.00
#
_symmetry.space_group_name_H-M   'P 1'
#
loop_
_entity.id
_entity.type
_entity.pdbx_description
1 polymer ?
#
loop_
_entity_poly.entity_id
_entity_poly.type
_entity_poly.pdbx_seq_one_letter_code
_entity_poly.pdbx_strand_id
1 'polypeptide(L)'
;LQGFQLVIPEMFSNFVKVSFYKHSTNISNDMTKKLILAAAMLLTGSAAVAAQPKVISHRGYWTAPNSAQNSLASFTKADSVGVFGSEIDVWLTADDKLIVNHDRVYKGTDINMEKSTLKEITSIVLPNGENIPTLDAYLRLVAAKPDTRLILEMKSLSDLKREDLAAEKIVKALRKYNLLDRTDII
;
A
#
# COMPACT_ATOMS: atom_id res chain seq x y z
N LEU A 1 -46.76 4.27 9.33
CA LEU A 1 -45.55 3.45 9.42
C LEU A 1 -44.74 3.69 8.16
N GLN A 2 -43.69 4.52 8.29
CA GLN A 2 -42.79 4.92 7.20
C GLN A 2 -41.78 3.78 6.96
N GLY A 3 -41.67 3.36 5.70
CA GLY A 3 -40.73 2.31 5.28
C GLY A 3 -39.28 2.80 5.30
N PHE A 4 -38.43 2.05 5.92
CA PHE A 4 -36.97 2.20 5.80
C PHE A 4 -36.51 1.65 4.47
N GLN A 5 -35.94 2.49 3.62
CA GLN A 5 -35.30 2.09 2.37
C GLN A 5 -33.83 1.81 2.65
N LEU A 6 -33.45 0.53 2.61
CA LEU A 6 -32.06 0.10 2.75
C LEU A 6 -31.38 0.29 1.38
N VAL A 7 -30.44 1.22 1.30
CA VAL A 7 -29.59 1.39 0.11
C VAL A 7 -28.44 0.39 0.22
N ILE A 8 -28.45 -0.64 -0.64
CA ILE A 8 -27.36 -1.60 -0.77
C ILE A 8 -26.44 -1.12 -1.89
N PRO A 9 -25.11 -1.03 -1.68
CA PRO A 9 -24.19 -0.66 -2.77
C PRO A 9 -24.20 -1.70 -3.89
N GLU A 10 -24.06 -1.26 -5.13
CA GLU A 10 -24.19 -2.03 -6.39
C GLU A 10 -23.22 -3.22 -6.58
N MET A 11 -22.41 -3.56 -5.62
CA MET A 11 -21.41 -4.65 -5.73
C MET A 11 -21.96 -6.08 -5.54
N PHE A 12 -23.30 -6.25 -5.37
CA PHE A 12 -23.93 -7.56 -5.18
C PHE A 12 -25.08 -7.85 -6.14
N SER A 13 -24.95 -7.51 -7.43
CA SER A 13 -26.02 -7.72 -8.43
C SER A 13 -26.22 -9.16 -8.90
N ASN A 14 -25.58 -10.17 -8.29
CA ASN A 14 -25.74 -11.59 -8.63
C ASN A 14 -26.37 -12.42 -7.52
N PHE A 15 -27.29 -11.87 -6.77
CA PHE A 15 -28.11 -12.66 -5.85
C PHE A 15 -29.41 -13.09 -6.50
N VAL A 16 -29.63 -14.40 -6.52
CA VAL A 16 -30.78 -15.14 -7.01
C VAL A 16 -32.10 -14.49 -6.56
N LYS A 17 -32.96 -14.11 -7.52
CA LYS A 17 -34.35 -13.76 -7.25
C LYS A 17 -35.10 -15.01 -6.83
N VAL A 18 -35.33 -15.20 -5.54
CA VAL A 18 -36.25 -16.23 -5.02
C VAL A 18 -37.65 -15.66 -5.12
N SER A 19 -38.40 -16.10 -6.15
CA SER A 19 -39.84 -15.79 -6.31
C SER A 19 -40.61 -16.77 -5.44
N PHE A 20 -41.25 -16.27 -4.39
CA PHE A 20 -42.18 -17.08 -3.61
C PHE A 20 -43.51 -17.20 -4.34
N TYR A 21 -43.78 -18.33 -4.95
CA TYR A 21 -45.10 -18.69 -5.45
C TYR A 21 -45.97 -19.10 -4.27
N LYS A 22 -47.06 -18.36 -4.02
CA LYS A 22 -48.02 -18.62 -2.95
C LYS A 22 -48.88 -19.80 -3.35
N HIS A 23 -48.44 -21.03 -3.08
CA HIS A 23 -49.31 -22.18 -3.10
C HIS A 23 -49.75 -22.50 -1.68
N SER A 24 -51.05 -22.41 -1.43
CA SER A 24 -51.69 -22.73 -0.16
C SER A 24 -51.67 -24.25 0.01
N THR A 25 -50.67 -24.75 0.75
CA THR A 25 -50.73 -26.09 1.32
C THR A 25 -50.44 -25.98 2.81
N ASN A 26 -51.42 -26.45 3.61
CA ASN A 26 -51.40 -26.53 5.04
C ASN A 26 -50.28 -27.48 5.46
N ILE A 27 -49.09 -26.98 5.74
CA ILE A 27 -47.99 -27.80 6.31
C ILE A 27 -48.01 -27.60 7.82
N SER A 28 -48.73 -28.46 8.51
CA SER A 28 -48.72 -28.60 9.96
C SER A 28 -47.60 -29.56 10.39
N ASN A 29 -46.35 -29.15 10.24
CA ASN A 29 -45.26 -29.94 10.82
C ASN A 29 -44.24 -28.98 11.44
N ASP A 30 -44.19 -28.99 12.76
CA ASP A 30 -43.26 -28.22 13.61
C ASP A 30 -41.79 -28.44 13.22
N MET A 31 -41.44 -29.62 12.72
CA MET A 31 -40.09 -29.93 12.22
C MET A 31 -39.70 -29.15 10.97
N THR A 32 -40.63 -28.93 10.02
CA THR A 32 -40.36 -28.21 8.77
C THR A 32 -40.15 -26.73 9.06
N LYS A 33 -40.88 -26.14 10.01
CA LYS A 33 -40.69 -24.76 10.45
C LYS A 33 -39.34 -24.59 11.18
N LYS A 34 -38.94 -25.57 11.99
CA LYS A 34 -37.62 -25.55 12.66
C LYS A 34 -36.49 -25.71 11.67
N LEU A 35 -36.64 -26.53 10.61
CA LEU A 35 -35.63 -26.67 9.57
C LEU A 35 -35.48 -25.40 8.73
N ILE A 36 -36.59 -24.72 8.38
CA ILE A 36 -36.56 -23.44 7.64
C ILE A 36 -35.94 -22.35 8.50
N LEU A 37 -36.25 -22.31 9.81
CA LEU A 37 -35.66 -21.34 10.72
C LEU A 37 -34.13 -21.58 10.90
N ALA A 38 -33.71 -22.84 11.01
CA ALA A 38 -32.30 -23.21 11.08
C ALA A 38 -31.54 -22.90 9.79
N ALA A 39 -32.13 -23.14 8.62
CA ALA A 39 -31.56 -22.76 7.33
C ALA A 39 -31.49 -21.23 7.15
N ALA A 40 -32.48 -20.47 7.63
CA ALA A 40 -32.44 -19.00 7.63
C ALA A 40 -31.34 -18.45 8.57
N MET A 41 -31.12 -19.07 9.73
CA MET A 41 -30.02 -18.69 10.63
C MET A 41 -28.64 -19.03 10.07
N LEU A 42 -28.50 -20.11 9.31
CA LEU A 42 -27.25 -20.44 8.60
C LEU A 42 -26.93 -19.48 7.44
N LEU A 43 -27.97 -18.92 6.79
CA LEU A 43 -27.82 -17.95 5.70
C LEU A 43 -27.56 -16.51 6.19
N THR A 44 -27.90 -16.18 7.44
CA THR A 44 -27.63 -14.86 8.03
C THR A 44 -26.28 -14.77 8.75
N GLY A 45 -25.56 -15.90 8.85
CA GLY A 45 -24.23 -15.99 9.47
C GLY A 45 -23.06 -15.47 8.59
N SER A 46 -23.34 -14.78 7.48
CA SER A 46 -22.32 -13.97 6.82
C SER A 46 -22.03 -12.74 7.69
N ALA A 47 -21.26 -12.94 8.76
CA ALA A 47 -20.63 -11.83 9.44
C ALA A 47 -19.90 -11.04 8.35
N ALA A 48 -20.34 -9.81 8.08
CA ALA A 48 -19.57 -8.88 7.28
C ALA A 48 -18.21 -8.78 7.96
N VAL A 49 -17.20 -9.45 7.41
CA VAL A 49 -15.82 -9.29 7.87
C VAL A 49 -15.50 -7.83 7.58
N ALA A 50 -15.61 -7.00 8.61
CA ALA A 50 -15.21 -5.61 8.50
C ALA A 50 -13.76 -5.60 7.98
N ALA A 51 -13.53 -4.95 6.84
CA ALA A 51 -12.20 -4.87 6.26
C ALA A 51 -11.27 -4.28 7.32
N GLN A 52 -10.26 -5.04 7.72
CA GLN A 52 -9.27 -4.57 8.68
C GLN A 52 -8.53 -3.37 8.09
N PRO A 53 -8.31 -2.29 8.88
CA PRO A 53 -7.57 -1.14 8.41
C PRO A 53 -6.16 -1.58 7.97
N LYS A 54 -5.74 -1.09 6.79
CA LYS A 54 -4.40 -1.36 6.27
C LYS A 54 -3.44 -0.32 6.83
N VAL A 55 -2.44 -0.75 7.58
CA VAL A 55 -1.41 0.13 8.16
C VAL A 55 -0.27 0.29 7.17
N ILE A 56 0.06 1.55 6.81
CA ILE A 56 1.23 1.90 6.00
C ILE A 56 2.22 2.62 6.89
N SER A 57 3.47 2.18 6.86
CA SER A 57 4.57 2.80 7.60
C SER A 57 5.15 3.95 6.77
N HIS A 58 4.85 5.19 7.14
CA HIS A 58 5.32 6.41 6.47
C HIS A 58 6.83 6.55 6.63
N ARG A 59 7.58 6.56 5.52
CA ARG A 59 9.05 6.55 5.44
C ARG A 59 9.70 5.34 6.12
N GLY A 60 8.96 4.21 6.16
CA GLY A 60 9.34 3.03 6.91
C GLY A 60 9.14 3.15 8.43
N TYR A 61 9.49 2.12 9.19
CA TYR A 61 9.45 2.16 10.67
C TYR A 61 10.73 2.81 11.21
N TRP A 62 10.88 4.11 10.92
CA TRP A 62 12.08 4.89 11.20
C TRP A 62 12.29 5.25 12.67
N THR A 63 11.24 5.19 13.51
CA THR A 63 11.33 5.41 14.97
C THR A 63 11.84 4.19 15.74
N ALA A 64 11.98 3.03 15.06
CA ALA A 64 12.58 1.86 15.67
C ALA A 64 14.09 2.05 15.97
N PRO A 65 14.65 1.36 16.96
CA PRO A 65 16.08 1.43 17.25
C PRO A 65 16.94 1.12 16.02
N ASN A 66 18.03 1.86 15.81
CA ASN A 66 18.95 1.73 14.67
C ASN A 66 18.24 1.87 13.31
N SER A 67 17.32 2.81 13.21
CA SER A 67 16.55 3.11 12.00
C SER A 67 16.55 4.60 11.71
N ALA A 68 16.32 5.01 10.46
CA ALA A 68 16.18 6.38 10.03
C ALA A 68 15.10 6.48 8.94
N GLN A 69 14.51 7.66 8.72
CA GLN A 69 13.55 7.87 7.64
C GLN A 69 14.14 7.45 6.29
N ASN A 70 13.36 6.72 5.49
CA ASN A 70 13.76 6.31 4.14
C ASN A 70 15.04 5.42 4.08
N SER A 71 15.52 4.89 5.21
CA SER A 71 16.67 3.96 5.25
C SER A 71 16.26 2.54 4.89
N LEU A 72 17.21 1.70 4.52
CA LEU A 72 16.95 0.26 4.30
C LEU A 72 16.51 -0.43 5.59
N ALA A 73 17.06 0.00 6.73
CA ALA A 73 16.64 -0.49 8.04
C ALA A 73 15.18 -0.17 8.34
N SER A 74 14.68 1.03 7.96
CA SER A 74 13.28 1.41 8.23
C SER A 74 12.29 0.53 7.50
N PHE A 75 12.58 0.14 6.24
CA PHE A 75 11.78 -0.83 5.50
C PHE A 75 11.84 -2.22 6.17
N THR A 76 13.04 -2.70 6.50
CA THR A 76 13.22 -4.00 7.16
C THR A 76 12.43 -4.08 8.47
N LYS A 77 12.43 -3.00 9.26
CA LYS A 77 11.67 -2.92 10.51
C LYS A 77 10.16 -2.89 10.27
N ALA A 78 9.70 -2.15 9.26
CA ALA A 78 8.29 -2.12 8.86
C ALA A 78 7.81 -3.52 8.45
N ASP A 79 8.57 -4.22 7.61
CA ASP A 79 8.32 -5.61 7.22
C ASP A 79 8.26 -6.55 8.44
N SER A 80 9.19 -6.41 9.37
CA SER A 80 9.27 -7.29 10.55
C SER A 80 8.08 -7.19 11.51
N VAL A 81 7.35 -6.08 11.50
CA VAL A 81 6.13 -5.90 12.31
C VAL A 81 4.84 -6.15 11.52
N GLY A 82 4.94 -6.61 10.28
CA GLY A 82 3.82 -7.08 9.48
C GLY A 82 2.86 -5.97 9.03
N VAL A 83 3.36 -4.77 8.71
CA VAL A 83 2.53 -3.71 8.13
C VAL A 83 2.05 -4.09 6.73
N PHE A 84 0.92 -3.55 6.28
CA PHE A 84 0.43 -3.75 4.92
C PHE A 84 1.41 -3.23 3.88
N GLY A 85 2.04 -2.07 4.13
CA GLY A 85 2.97 -1.46 3.22
C GLY A 85 3.93 -0.49 3.90
N SER A 86 5.00 -0.16 3.20
CA SER A 86 5.98 0.84 3.61
C SER A 86 6.10 1.90 2.54
N GLU A 87 5.97 3.15 2.94
CA GLU A 87 6.06 4.29 2.03
C GLU A 87 7.49 4.78 1.96
N ILE A 88 7.87 5.32 0.79
CA ILE A 88 9.16 5.94 0.49
C ILE A 88 9.02 7.15 -0.43
N ASP A 89 9.98 8.07 -0.33
CA ASP A 89 10.06 9.28 -1.13
C ASP A 89 11.19 9.19 -2.16
N VAL A 90 10.91 9.42 -3.45
CA VAL A 90 11.88 9.23 -4.54
C VAL A 90 12.16 10.54 -5.26
N TRP A 91 13.46 10.86 -5.42
CA TRP A 91 13.96 12.00 -6.20
C TRP A 91 14.77 11.53 -7.41
N LEU A 92 14.76 12.36 -8.46
CA LEU A 92 15.68 12.27 -9.59
C LEU A 92 16.84 13.26 -9.39
N THR A 93 18.08 12.77 -9.35
CA THR A 93 19.29 13.56 -9.14
C THR A 93 19.70 14.34 -10.39
N ALA A 94 20.68 15.26 -10.28
CA ALA A 94 21.21 16.03 -11.39
C ALA A 94 21.80 15.17 -12.51
N ASP A 95 22.35 14.01 -12.19
CA ASP A 95 22.90 13.02 -13.12
C ASP A 95 21.93 11.88 -13.43
N ASP A 96 20.61 12.14 -13.32
CA ASP A 96 19.51 11.27 -13.71
C ASP A 96 19.51 9.89 -13.02
N LYS A 97 19.87 9.86 -11.75
CA LYS A 97 19.76 8.68 -10.90
C LYS A 97 18.58 8.83 -9.94
N LEU A 98 18.04 7.71 -9.45
CA LEU A 98 16.95 7.73 -8.49
C LEU A 98 17.49 7.39 -7.09
N ILE A 99 17.14 8.24 -6.12
CA ILE A 99 17.51 8.11 -4.70
C ILE A 99 16.26 8.16 -3.82
N VAL A 100 16.38 7.74 -2.56
CA VAL A 100 15.26 7.72 -1.60
C VAL A 100 15.56 8.67 -0.46
N ASN A 101 14.81 9.79 -0.38
CA ASN A 101 14.90 10.78 0.68
C ASN A 101 13.65 11.67 0.67
N HIS A 102 13.19 12.17 1.81
CA HIS A 102 12.01 13.04 1.86
C HIS A 102 12.31 14.48 1.47
N ASP A 103 13.26 15.12 2.13
CA ASP A 103 13.47 16.55 1.98
C ASP A 103 14.21 16.89 0.69
N ARG A 104 13.82 18.00 0.04
CA ARG A 104 14.51 18.52 -1.15
C ARG A 104 15.97 18.90 -0.88
N VAL A 105 16.26 19.42 0.30
CA VAL A 105 17.61 19.74 0.77
C VAL A 105 17.84 18.97 2.07
N TYR A 106 18.94 18.22 2.16
CA TYR A 106 19.22 17.43 3.37
C TYR A 106 19.56 18.37 4.52
N LYS A 107 18.89 18.15 5.66
CA LYS A 107 19.03 18.99 6.86
C LYS A 107 20.47 19.13 7.31
N GLY A 108 20.93 20.39 7.48
CA GLY A 108 22.29 20.71 7.92
C GLY A 108 23.35 20.67 6.81
N THR A 109 22.93 20.61 5.55
CA THR A 109 23.80 20.69 4.36
C THR A 109 23.18 21.59 3.29
N ASP A 110 23.94 21.89 2.23
CA ASP A 110 23.46 22.55 1.02
C ASP A 110 23.13 21.53 -0.11
N ILE A 111 23.14 20.22 0.20
CA ILE A 111 22.93 19.17 -0.78
C ILE A 111 21.44 19.10 -1.13
N ASN A 112 21.12 19.47 -2.37
CA ASN A 112 19.77 19.44 -2.94
C ASN A 112 19.61 18.16 -3.77
N MET A 113 18.59 17.36 -3.48
CA MET A 113 18.37 16.04 -4.09
C MET A 113 18.23 16.09 -5.61
N GLU A 114 17.63 17.16 -6.15
CA GLU A 114 17.46 17.31 -7.59
C GLU A 114 18.68 17.93 -8.29
N LYS A 115 19.47 18.75 -7.57
CA LYS A 115 20.56 19.54 -8.14
C LYS A 115 21.94 18.98 -7.88
N SER A 116 22.05 17.96 -7.02
CA SER A 116 23.31 17.29 -6.70
C SER A 116 23.41 15.95 -7.42
N THR A 117 24.62 15.46 -7.58
CA THR A 117 24.90 14.15 -8.19
C THR A 117 24.63 13.01 -7.21
N LEU A 118 24.43 11.80 -7.76
CA LEU A 118 24.31 10.59 -6.95
C LEU A 118 25.45 10.45 -5.95
N LYS A 119 26.70 10.71 -6.36
CA LYS A 119 27.88 10.58 -5.52
C LYS A 119 27.84 11.51 -4.31
N GLU A 120 27.42 12.77 -4.51
CA GLU A 120 27.28 13.75 -3.44
C GLU A 120 26.18 13.34 -2.46
N ILE A 121 25.02 12.95 -2.97
CA ILE A 121 23.87 12.56 -2.13
C ILE A 121 24.16 11.29 -1.33
N THR A 122 24.73 10.27 -1.95
CA THR A 122 25.05 9.01 -1.26
C THR A 122 26.25 9.08 -0.33
N SER A 123 26.97 10.23 -0.27
CA SER A 123 27.96 10.49 0.77
C SER A 123 27.33 10.91 2.11
N ILE A 124 26.05 11.29 2.11
CA ILE A 124 25.32 11.68 3.32
C ILE A 124 25.08 10.43 4.19
N VAL A 125 25.47 10.54 5.46
CA VAL A 125 25.24 9.50 6.48
C VAL A 125 23.96 9.84 7.25
N LEU A 126 23.03 8.91 7.28
CA LEU A 126 21.78 8.97 8.02
C LEU A 126 22.04 8.78 9.54
N PRO A 127 21.09 9.18 10.42
CA PRO A 127 21.27 9.04 11.87
C PRO A 127 21.52 7.60 12.35
N ASN A 128 21.14 6.59 11.58
CA ASN A 128 21.38 5.18 11.89
C ASN A 128 22.71 4.62 11.33
N GLY A 129 23.54 5.47 10.71
CA GLY A 129 24.83 5.08 10.13
C GLY A 129 24.79 4.57 8.70
N GLU A 130 23.59 4.38 8.10
CA GLU A 130 23.46 4.10 6.67
C GLU A 130 23.69 5.36 5.82
N ASN A 131 24.01 5.18 4.55
CA ASN A 131 23.97 6.27 3.59
C ASN A 131 22.57 6.42 2.98
N ILE A 132 22.25 7.61 2.41
CA ILE A 132 21.02 7.78 1.61
C ILE A 132 21.03 6.68 0.53
N PRO A 133 19.99 5.82 0.46
CA PRO A 133 19.99 4.71 -0.47
C PRO A 133 19.59 5.14 -1.88
N THR A 134 20.12 4.44 -2.88
CA THR A 134 19.57 4.48 -4.23
C THR A 134 18.24 3.74 -4.28
N LEU A 135 17.34 4.13 -5.22
CA LEU A 135 16.11 3.36 -5.45
C LEU A 135 16.43 1.89 -5.83
N ASP A 136 17.48 1.64 -6.61
CA ASP A 136 17.89 0.27 -7.00
C ASP A 136 18.22 -0.60 -5.77
N ALA A 137 18.97 -0.06 -4.81
CA ALA A 137 19.28 -0.77 -3.57
C ALA A 137 18.02 -1.03 -2.73
N TYR A 138 17.12 -0.04 -2.68
CA TYR A 138 15.84 -0.17 -1.96
C TYR A 138 14.94 -1.23 -2.58
N LEU A 139 14.73 -1.18 -3.92
CA LEU A 139 13.87 -2.15 -4.63
C LEU A 139 14.41 -3.58 -4.56
N ARG A 140 15.73 -3.76 -4.52
CA ARG A 140 16.35 -5.09 -4.29
C ARG A 140 15.93 -5.65 -2.94
N LEU A 141 15.92 -4.81 -1.90
CA LEU A 141 15.46 -5.21 -0.55
C LEU A 141 13.96 -5.53 -0.56
N VAL A 142 13.13 -4.67 -1.18
CA VAL A 142 11.67 -4.88 -1.29
C VAL A 142 11.35 -6.19 -2.02
N ALA A 143 12.10 -6.52 -3.08
CA ALA A 143 11.91 -7.77 -3.82
C ALA A 143 12.17 -9.03 -2.98
N ALA A 144 13.08 -8.92 -2.00
CA ALA A 144 13.37 -10.01 -1.06
C ALA A 144 12.33 -10.15 0.08
N LYS A 145 11.34 -9.24 0.16
CA LYS A 145 10.33 -9.16 1.22
C LYS A 145 8.92 -9.17 0.61
N PRO A 146 8.37 -10.36 0.25
CA PRO A 146 7.16 -10.46 -0.58
C PRO A 146 5.88 -9.97 0.12
N ASP A 147 5.84 -9.93 1.44
CA ASP A 147 4.61 -9.69 2.21
C ASP A 147 4.30 -8.19 2.40
N THR A 148 5.30 -7.31 2.25
CA THR A 148 5.14 -5.86 2.43
C THR A 148 5.01 -5.16 1.07
N ARG A 149 3.92 -4.41 0.86
CA ARG A 149 3.75 -3.55 -0.33
C ARG A 149 4.66 -2.34 -0.27
N LEU A 150 5.05 -1.85 -1.44
CA LEU A 150 5.74 -0.56 -1.56
C LEU A 150 4.72 0.52 -1.92
N ILE A 151 4.75 1.63 -1.18
CA ILE A 151 4.06 2.86 -1.53
C ILE A 151 5.15 3.87 -1.89
N LEU A 152 5.22 4.27 -3.16
CA LEU A 152 6.27 5.10 -3.69
C LEU A 152 5.73 6.49 -4.01
N GLU A 153 6.18 7.50 -3.26
CA GLU A 153 5.92 8.89 -3.58
C GLU A 153 6.99 9.41 -4.54
N MET A 154 6.57 9.83 -5.74
CA MET A 154 7.44 10.54 -6.65
C MET A 154 7.42 12.03 -6.30
N LYS A 155 8.54 12.58 -5.87
CA LYS A 155 8.64 14.00 -5.50
C LYS A 155 8.55 14.91 -6.73
N SER A 156 7.85 16.04 -6.57
CA SER A 156 7.74 17.06 -7.60
C SER A 156 9.09 17.68 -7.92
N LEU A 157 9.43 17.71 -9.21
CA LEU A 157 10.69 18.21 -9.73
C LEU A 157 10.54 19.64 -10.30
N SER A 158 11.63 20.18 -10.82
CA SER A 158 11.68 21.56 -11.30
C SER A 158 10.86 21.81 -12.57
N ASP A 159 10.65 20.78 -13.39
CA ASP A 159 9.88 20.86 -14.63
C ASP A 159 9.31 19.49 -15.03
N LEU A 160 8.29 19.51 -15.89
CA LEU A 160 7.57 18.32 -16.37
C LEU A 160 8.46 17.32 -17.10
N LYS A 161 9.50 17.76 -17.82
CA LYS A 161 10.39 16.82 -18.54
C LYS A 161 11.18 15.98 -17.56
N ARG A 162 11.59 16.57 -16.44
CA ARG A 162 12.27 15.81 -15.39
C ARG A 162 11.32 14.88 -14.64
N GLU A 163 10.07 15.30 -14.45
CA GLU A 163 9.03 14.45 -13.86
C GLU A 163 8.72 13.25 -14.77
N ASP A 164 8.56 13.45 -16.07
CA ASP A 164 8.36 12.36 -17.05
C ASP A 164 9.55 11.38 -17.05
N LEU A 165 10.78 11.91 -17.04
CA LEU A 165 11.99 11.08 -16.97
C LEU A 165 12.07 10.28 -15.66
N ALA A 166 11.71 10.89 -14.54
CA ALA A 166 11.67 10.21 -13.25
C ALA A 166 10.64 9.07 -13.26
N ALA A 167 9.42 9.35 -13.74
CA ALA A 167 8.36 8.36 -13.85
C ALA A 167 8.76 7.19 -14.74
N GLU A 168 9.34 7.44 -15.93
CA GLU A 168 9.84 6.41 -16.83
C GLU A 168 10.89 5.52 -16.14
N LYS A 169 11.87 6.13 -15.47
CA LYS A 169 12.93 5.43 -14.76
C LYS A 169 12.41 4.62 -13.57
N ILE A 170 11.43 5.14 -12.81
CA ILE A 170 10.78 4.43 -11.70
C ILE A 170 10.08 3.19 -12.23
N VAL A 171 9.23 3.32 -13.25
CA VAL A 171 8.53 2.18 -13.86
C VAL A 171 9.50 1.13 -14.38
N LYS A 172 10.58 1.55 -15.05
CA LYS A 172 11.64 0.65 -15.52
C LYS A 172 12.32 -0.09 -14.37
N ALA A 173 12.61 0.59 -13.27
CA ALA A 173 13.21 -0.01 -12.09
C ALA A 173 12.26 -1.01 -11.41
N LEU A 174 10.98 -0.69 -11.27
CA LEU A 174 9.97 -1.58 -10.72
C LEU A 174 9.80 -2.86 -11.58
N ARG A 175 9.80 -2.74 -12.91
CA ARG A 175 9.77 -3.90 -13.83
C ARG A 175 11.00 -4.80 -13.66
N LYS A 176 12.19 -4.23 -13.52
CA LYS A 176 13.46 -4.98 -13.31
C LYS A 176 13.36 -5.93 -12.10
N TYR A 177 12.64 -5.53 -11.05
CA TYR A 177 12.49 -6.29 -9.81
C TYR A 177 11.14 -7.02 -9.68
N ASN A 178 10.28 -7.02 -10.73
CA ASN A 178 8.93 -7.59 -10.71
C ASN A 178 8.03 -7.03 -9.58
N LEU A 179 8.08 -5.72 -9.37
CA LEU A 179 7.40 -5.04 -8.26
C LEU A 179 6.17 -4.22 -8.68
N LEU A 180 5.79 -4.16 -9.97
CA LEU A 180 4.66 -3.34 -10.43
C LEU A 180 3.36 -3.67 -9.69
N ASP A 181 3.01 -4.95 -9.55
CA ASP A 181 1.78 -5.41 -8.91
C ASP A 181 1.78 -5.23 -7.38
N ARG A 182 2.93 -4.93 -6.80
CA ARG A 182 3.16 -4.74 -5.36
C ARG A 182 3.51 -3.31 -4.98
N THR A 183 3.42 -2.37 -5.93
CA THR A 183 3.74 -0.96 -5.72
C THR A 183 2.54 -0.10 -6.06
N ASP A 184 2.19 0.79 -5.15
CA ASP A 184 1.26 1.89 -5.37
C ASP A 184 2.10 3.18 -5.51
N ILE A 185 1.93 3.93 -6.61
CA ILE A 185 2.67 5.18 -6.87
C ILE A 185 1.73 6.35 -6.55
N ILE A 186 2.22 7.32 -5.77
CA ILE A 186 1.49 8.51 -5.34
C ILE A 186 2.27 9.80 -5.61
#